data_2037b1dfff48d429c1cf63db111dd552
#
_entry.id   2037b1dfff48d429c1cf63db111dd552
#
_cell.length_a   1.000
_cell.length_b   1.000
_cell.length_c   1.000
_cell.angle_alpha   90.00
_cell.angle_beta   90.00
_cell.angle_gamma   90.00
#
_symmetry.space_group_name_H-M   'P 1'
#
loop_
_entity.id
_entity.type
_entity.pdbx_description
1 polymer ?
#
loop_
_entity_poly.entity_id
_entity_poly.type
_entity_poly.pdbx_seq_one_letter_code
_entity_poly.pdbx_strand_id
1 'polypeptide(L)'
;MVQQPRTTRRRLLVATAALAGGILLSGTLGLAADTAAAGPIAGETDHFWYRGQPAGKYIDSQRDNKAFAYSEGQIFLSEDNGHTWPHRTAFPDAQRIVFSHILKNGNVLFATGAKLYLSADNLKTCRQITVKAPDGSDYVPHTPQNPELPGWYFHTLPGVISWDIDGAEMMVWGNYCNVVGGATPVNIYYSTDSGQTVKIAYSFGQNPFFSDNGSGGGGKGGTLLGDPNNTVRCRHVHTVAYNPPENAFYACTGDGTRDFGHECHWLKGSYDAQKDKWSWHVLVSGPSNSRFKCGGINFVDGKVWWISDSNGPQPYDRGIFRCDPADLTDLTKHTLLFNPEVESGNMIIQDNVILASHCAPASPLATGFIVSTDMGKTWAQYDLKEFGRRSGTRFHEKNGEGWFRVDLRSGWVTHADVVFIKPKPVSAGSRK
;
A
#
# COMPACT_ATOMS: atom_id res chain seq x y z
N MET A 1 29.00 22.66 37.13
CA MET A 1 30.06 21.65 36.98
C MET A 1 29.46 20.29 37.35
N VAL A 2 29.14 19.51 36.39
CA VAL A 2 28.75 18.10 36.60
C VAL A 2 29.46 17.30 35.51
N GLN A 3 30.30 16.38 35.95
CA GLN A 3 31.14 15.52 35.11
C GLN A 3 30.29 14.45 34.36
N GLN A 4 30.55 14.25 33.07
CA GLN A 4 30.08 13.12 32.32
C GLN A 4 31.04 11.92 32.42
N PRO A 5 30.55 10.69 32.41
CA PRO A 5 31.42 9.49 32.40
C PRO A 5 31.87 9.12 30.99
N ARG A 6 33.15 8.81 30.86
CA ARG A 6 33.81 8.28 29.65
C ARG A 6 33.41 6.82 29.44
N THR A 7 32.91 6.49 28.26
CA THR A 7 32.74 5.09 27.82
C THR A 7 33.92 4.64 26.96
N THR A 8 34.54 3.55 27.38
CA THR A 8 35.68 2.89 26.77
C THR A 8 35.26 2.03 25.58
N ARG A 9 35.79 2.32 24.39
CA ARG A 9 35.63 1.45 23.20
C ARG A 9 36.56 0.24 23.33
N ARG A 10 36.01 -0.96 23.31
CA ARG A 10 36.74 -2.22 23.05
C ARG A 10 36.77 -2.49 21.54
N ARG A 11 37.98 -2.58 20.99
CA ARG A 11 38.24 -3.06 19.62
C ARG A 11 38.25 -4.58 19.66
N LEU A 12 37.47 -5.21 18.75
CA LEU A 12 37.54 -6.65 18.49
C LEU A 12 38.44 -6.88 17.26
N LEU A 13 39.54 -7.59 17.43
CA LEU A 13 40.39 -8.07 16.35
C LEU A 13 39.73 -9.35 15.80
N VAL A 14 39.49 -9.38 14.48
CA VAL A 14 39.14 -10.60 13.76
C VAL A 14 40.39 -11.09 12.99
N ALA A 15 40.81 -12.27 13.32
CA ALA A 15 41.92 -12.93 12.63
C ALA A 15 41.39 -13.69 11.39
N THR A 16 42.00 -13.41 10.24
CA THR A 16 41.81 -14.13 8.99
C THR A 16 42.64 -15.41 8.98
N ALA A 17 42.02 -16.55 8.74
CA ALA A 17 42.71 -17.79 8.35
C ALA A 17 42.29 -18.18 6.94
N ALA A 18 43.25 -18.19 6.03
CA ALA A 18 43.09 -18.72 4.70
C ALA A 18 43.37 -20.24 4.70
N LEU A 19 42.47 -21.00 4.09
CA LEU A 19 42.76 -22.39 3.70
C LEU A 19 42.27 -22.63 2.28
N ALA A 20 43.24 -22.88 1.40
CA ALA A 20 43.02 -23.34 0.04
C ALA A 20 42.74 -24.84 0.05
N GLY A 21 41.76 -25.29 -0.72
CA GLY A 21 41.49 -26.70 -0.98
C GLY A 21 40.46 -26.83 -2.09
N GLY A 22 40.93 -26.97 -3.32
CA GLY A 22 40.07 -27.24 -4.48
C GLY A 22 39.57 -28.67 -4.51
N ILE A 23 38.27 -28.84 -4.72
CA ILE A 23 37.67 -30.06 -5.28
C ILE A 23 36.65 -29.65 -6.31
N LEU A 24 36.94 -29.90 -7.58
CA LEU A 24 35.99 -29.86 -8.68
C LEU A 24 35.06 -31.08 -8.57
N LEU A 25 33.82 -30.84 -8.16
CA LEU A 25 32.72 -31.78 -8.34
C LEU A 25 31.73 -31.15 -9.30
N SER A 26 31.76 -31.61 -10.56
CA SER A 26 30.73 -31.43 -11.56
C SER A 26 29.49 -32.23 -11.14
N GLY A 27 28.64 -31.63 -10.30
CA GLY A 27 27.33 -32.16 -10.00
C GLY A 27 26.29 -31.37 -10.79
N THR A 28 25.58 -32.01 -11.70
CA THR A 28 24.32 -31.53 -12.27
C THR A 28 23.34 -31.28 -11.13
N LEU A 29 23.23 -30.02 -10.72
CA LEU A 29 22.16 -29.60 -9.80
C LEU A 29 20.83 -29.79 -10.53
N GLY A 30 20.19 -30.92 -10.29
CA GLY A 30 18.76 -31.07 -10.54
C GLY A 30 18.03 -29.98 -9.76
N LEU A 31 17.32 -29.10 -10.47
CA LEU A 31 16.44 -28.13 -9.91
C LEU A 31 15.32 -28.89 -9.18
N ALA A 32 15.46 -29.10 -7.89
CA ALA A 32 14.36 -29.49 -7.04
C ALA A 32 13.30 -28.38 -7.17
N ALA A 33 12.13 -28.74 -7.64
CA ALA A 33 10.97 -27.84 -7.62
C ALA A 33 10.78 -27.42 -6.16
N ASP A 34 10.92 -26.12 -5.90
CA ASP A 34 10.72 -25.51 -4.60
C ASP A 34 9.20 -25.58 -4.31
N THR A 35 8.74 -26.71 -3.77
CA THR A 35 7.38 -26.82 -3.25
C THR A 35 7.30 -25.90 -2.04
N ALA A 36 6.66 -24.74 -2.21
CA ALA A 36 6.42 -23.80 -1.13
C ALA A 36 5.60 -24.50 -0.06
N ALA A 37 6.23 -24.92 1.02
CA ALA A 37 5.51 -25.33 2.22
C ALA A 37 4.60 -24.15 2.65
N ALA A 38 3.39 -24.49 3.12
CA ALA A 38 2.54 -23.50 3.77
C ALA A 38 3.37 -22.68 4.75
N GLY A 39 3.10 -21.37 4.83
CA GLY A 39 3.86 -20.51 5.76
C GLY A 39 3.88 -21.07 7.18
N PRO A 40 4.86 -20.67 8.00
CA PRO A 40 5.13 -21.30 9.30
C PRO A 40 3.99 -21.13 10.30
N ILE A 41 3.08 -20.17 10.08
CA ILE A 41 1.93 -19.91 10.95
C ILE A 41 0.67 -20.15 10.13
N ALA A 42 -0.22 -21.00 10.66
CA ALA A 42 -1.53 -21.26 10.08
C ALA A 42 -2.53 -21.51 11.20
N GLY A 43 -3.78 -21.10 10.98
CA GLY A 43 -4.85 -21.31 11.95
C GLY A 43 -6.21 -20.94 11.40
N GLU A 44 -7.19 -20.89 12.28
CA GLU A 44 -8.56 -20.54 11.91
C GLU A 44 -9.27 -19.76 13.02
N THR A 45 -10.28 -19.02 12.61
CA THR A 45 -11.28 -18.38 13.46
C THR A 45 -12.68 -18.87 13.04
N ASP A 46 -13.72 -18.35 13.66
CA ASP A 46 -15.10 -18.67 13.24
C ASP A 46 -15.42 -18.18 11.82
N HIS A 47 -14.73 -17.10 11.34
CA HIS A 47 -15.06 -16.45 10.08
C HIS A 47 -14.05 -16.69 8.97
N PHE A 48 -12.83 -17.10 9.27
CA PHE A 48 -11.79 -17.30 8.25
C PHE A 48 -10.69 -18.28 8.66
N TRP A 49 -10.00 -18.81 7.66
CA TRP A 49 -8.68 -19.44 7.80
C TRP A 49 -7.59 -18.42 7.55
N TYR A 50 -6.45 -18.58 8.19
CA TYR A 50 -5.28 -17.73 7.95
C TYR A 50 -3.99 -18.53 7.87
N ARG A 51 -3.02 -17.99 7.13
CA ARG A 51 -1.66 -18.54 7.03
C ARG A 51 -0.65 -17.42 6.84
N GLY A 52 0.59 -17.65 7.27
CA GLY A 52 1.74 -16.79 6.94
C GLY A 52 2.24 -17.04 5.53
N GLN A 53 3.19 -16.24 5.09
CA GLN A 53 3.86 -16.41 3.81
C GLN A 53 4.89 -17.54 3.86
N PRO A 54 5.27 -18.13 2.69
CA PRO A 54 6.35 -19.09 2.60
C PRO A 54 7.68 -18.52 3.12
N ALA A 55 8.47 -19.37 3.76
CA ALA A 55 9.80 -18.97 4.22
C ALA A 55 10.71 -18.53 3.06
N GLY A 56 11.49 -17.47 3.28
CA GLY A 56 12.51 -17.01 2.34
C GLY A 56 11.99 -16.22 1.13
N LYS A 57 10.70 -15.95 1.03
CA LYS A 57 10.13 -15.11 -0.02
C LYS A 57 9.11 -14.15 0.58
N TYR A 58 9.14 -12.89 0.16
CA TYR A 58 8.12 -11.91 0.48
C TYR A 58 7.19 -11.78 -0.72
N ILE A 59 5.95 -12.27 -0.57
CA ILE A 59 4.93 -12.14 -1.61
C ILE A 59 4.36 -10.74 -1.54
N ASP A 60 4.55 -9.93 -2.58
CA ASP A 60 4.15 -8.52 -2.59
C ASP A 60 2.83 -8.26 -3.31
N SER A 61 2.52 -8.99 -4.36
CA SER A 61 1.23 -8.91 -5.04
C SER A 61 0.74 -10.26 -5.53
N GLN A 62 -0.57 -10.34 -5.73
CA GLN A 62 -1.25 -11.51 -6.30
C GLN A 62 -2.42 -11.07 -7.17
N ARG A 63 -2.72 -11.89 -8.19
CA ARG A 63 -3.90 -11.72 -9.05
C ARG A 63 -4.24 -13.05 -9.71
N ASP A 64 -5.49 -13.47 -9.63
CA ASP A 64 -5.94 -14.78 -10.11
C ASP A 64 -5.02 -15.88 -9.56
N ASN A 65 -4.39 -16.67 -10.43
CA ASN A 65 -3.43 -17.71 -10.05
C ASN A 65 -1.98 -17.21 -9.97
N LYS A 66 -1.71 -15.95 -10.28
CA LYS A 66 -0.35 -15.41 -10.27
C LYS A 66 0.01 -14.78 -8.92
N ALA A 67 1.28 -14.87 -8.55
CA ALA A 67 1.85 -14.17 -7.41
C ALA A 67 3.26 -13.67 -7.74
N PHE A 68 3.55 -12.42 -7.38
CA PHE A 68 4.89 -11.85 -7.46
C PHE A 68 5.51 -11.80 -6.06
N ALA A 69 6.77 -12.23 -5.97
CA ALA A 69 7.51 -12.21 -4.73
C ALA A 69 8.94 -11.74 -4.95
N TYR A 70 9.60 -11.39 -3.86
CA TYR A 70 11.04 -11.13 -3.88
C TYR A 70 11.74 -11.72 -2.63
N SER A 71 13.03 -11.89 -2.75
CA SER A 71 13.95 -12.18 -1.65
C SER A 71 15.22 -11.35 -1.87
N GLU A 72 16.26 -11.62 -1.08
CA GLU A 72 17.53 -10.92 -1.25
C GLU A 72 18.10 -11.12 -2.66
N GLY A 73 18.22 -10.02 -3.42
CA GLY A 73 18.82 -10.00 -4.76
C GLY A 73 18.01 -10.67 -5.86
N GLN A 74 16.79 -11.13 -5.62
CA GLN A 74 15.98 -11.87 -6.59
C GLN A 74 14.50 -11.49 -6.56
N ILE A 75 13.86 -11.61 -7.72
CA ILE A 75 12.40 -11.49 -7.90
C ILE A 75 11.86 -12.80 -8.50
N PHE A 76 10.60 -13.11 -8.19
CA PHE A 76 9.96 -14.37 -8.54
C PHE A 76 8.53 -14.12 -9.05
N LEU A 77 8.07 -14.95 -9.98
CA LEU A 77 6.68 -15.01 -10.41
C LEU A 77 6.20 -16.46 -10.36
N SER A 78 5.09 -16.65 -9.69
CA SER A 78 4.30 -17.88 -9.64
C SER A 78 3.12 -17.77 -10.59
N GLU A 79 2.70 -18.92 -11.14
CA GLU A 79 1.50 -19.07 -11.96
C GLU A 79 0.49 -20.05 -11.35
N ASP A 80 0.69 -20.45 -10.09
CA ASP A 80 -0.11 -21.41 -9.34
C ASP A 80 -0.37 -20.97 -7.89
N ASN A 81 -0.75 -19.70 -7.71
CA ASN A 81 -1.09 -19.10 -6.41
C ASN A 81 0.07 -19.10 -5.39
N GLY A 82 1.31 -19.12 -5.85
CA GLY A 82 2.49 -19.13 -4.99
C GLY A 82 2.94 -20.49 -4.51
N HIS A 83 2.41 -21.59 -5.08
CA HIS A 83 2.84 -22.95 -4.74
C HIS A 83 4.20 -23.29 -5.35
N THR A 84 4.43 -22.89 -6.61
CA THR A 84 5.74 -23.00 -7.27
C THR A 84 6.18 -21.67 -7.86
N TRP A 85 7.50 -21.55 -8.10
CA TRP A 85 8.13 -20.32 -8.56
C TRP A 85 9.02 -20.57 -9.77
N PRO A 86 8.41 -20.90 -10.95
CA PRO A 86 9.18 -21.29 -12.15
C PRO A 86 9.96 -20.11 -12.76
N HIS A 87 9.48 -18.88 -12.57
CA HIS A 87 10.14 -17.70 -13.09
C HIS A 87 10.88 -16.97 -11.97
N ARG A 88 12.17 -16.74 -12.20
CA ARG A 88 13.04 -16.00 -11.29
C ARG A 88 14.09 -15.22 -12.03
N THR A 89 14.47 -14.08 -11.52
CA THR A 89 15.48 -13.22 -12.10
C THR A 89 16.29 -12.51 -11.02
N ALA A 90 17.57 -12.36 -11.24
CA ALA A 90 18.42 -11.55 -10.39
C ALA A 90 17.98 -10.07 -10.48
N PHE A 91 17.73 -9.48 -9.34
CA PHE A 91 17.39 -8.07 -9.21
C PHE A 91 18.04 -7.52 -7.93
N PRO A 92 19.24 -6.93 -8.03
CA PRO A 92 20.02 -6.51 -6.87
C PRO A 92 19.28 -5.62 -5.89
N ASP A 93 18.36 -4.77 -6.38
CA ASP A 93 17.56 -3.87 -5.58
C ASP A 93 16.25 -4.49 -5.06
N ALA A 94 16.08 -5.82 -5.07
CA ALA A 94 14.84 -6.49 -4.67
C ALA A 94 14.36 -6.08 -3.28
N GLN A 95 15.26 -5.92 -2.31
CA GLN A 95 14.94 -5.47 -0.95
C GLN A 95 14.43 -4.02 -0.86
N ARG A 96 14.52 -3.27 -1.97
CA ARG A 96 14.05 -1.90 -2.07
C ARG A 96 12.69 -1.79 -2.75
N ILE A 97 12.07 -2.91 -3.10
CA ILE A 97 10.73 -2.93 -3.71
C ILE A 97 9.73 -2.39 -2.69
N VAL A 98 8.96 -1.38 -3.09
CA VAL A 98 7.97 -0.70 -2.25
C VAL A 98 6.54 -1.08 -2.62
N PHE A 99 6.32 -1.52 -3.85
CA PHE A 99 5.10 -2.19 -4.31
C PHE A 99 5.35 -2.99 -5.59
N SER A 100 4.46 -3.92 -5.87
CA SER A 100 4.27 -4.52 -7.19
C SER A 100 2.79 -4.63 -7.52
N HIS A 101 2.48 -4.78 -8.81
CA HIS A 101 1.14 -5.02 -9.32
C HIS A 101 1.19 -5.95 -10.53
N ILE A 102 0.39 -7.00 -10.51
CA ILE A 102 0.24 -7.92 -11.62
C ILE A 102 -0.96 -7.44 -12.45
N LEU A 103 -0.70 -7.12 -13.71
CA LEU A 103 -1.71 -6.63 -14.64
C LEU A 103 -2.50 -7.80 -15.28
N LYS A 104 -3.68 -7.53 -15.82
CA LYS A 104 -4.57 -8.52 -16.43
C LYS A 104 -3.93 -9.30 -17.57
N ASN A 105 -3.07 -8.64 -18.35
CA ASN A 105 -2.31 -9.28 -19.43
C ASN A 105 -1.07 -10.09 -18.93
N GLY A 106 -0.85 -10.13 -17.62
CA GLY A 106 0.28 -10.84 -17.00
C GLY A 106 1.56 -10.02 -16.86
N ASN A 107 1.60 -8.78 -17.34
CA ASN A 107 2.71 -7.88 -17.05
C ASN A 107 2.84 -7.65 -15.54
N VAL A 108 4.06 -7.43 -15.08
CA VAL A 108 4.33 -7.07 -13.69
C VAL A 108 4.97 -5.69 -13.65
N LEU A 109 4.24 -4.73 -13.07
CA LEU A 109 4.77 -3.41 -12.71
C LEU A 109 5.25 -3.47 -11.26
N PHE A 110 6.45 -2.99 -10.99
CA PHE A 110 6.94 -2.87 -9.62
C PHE A 110 7.83 -1.65 -9.45
N ALA A 111 7.96 -1.17 -8.23
CA ALA A 111 8.74 0.01 -7.91
C ALA A 111 9.74 -0.26 -6.80
N THR A 112 10.93 0.26 -6.94
CA THR A 112 11.80 0.62 -5.83
C THR A 112 11.47 2.05 -5.37
N GLY A 113 12.09 2.55 -4.31
CA GLY A 113 11.77 3.87 -3.78
C GLY A 113 11.67 5.00 -4.82
N ALA A 114 12.55 5.02 -5.82
CA ALA A 114 12.64 6.08 -6.82
C ALA A 114 12.53 5.62 -8.28
N LYS A 115 12.34 4.35 -8.55
CA LYS A 115 12.34 3.79 -9.91
C LYS A 115 11.18 2.85 -10.12
N LEU A 116 10.56 2.93 -11.30
CA LEU A 116 9.55 1.99 -11.78
C LEU A 116 10.17 1.00 -12.77
N TYR A 117 9.69 -0.23 -12.74
CA TYR A 117 10.10 -1.30 -13.63
C TYR A 117 8.89 -2.05 -14.16
N LEU A 118 8.95 -2.48 -15.40
CA LEU A 118 7.97 -3.36 -16.03
C LEU A 118 8.65 -4.61 -16.55
N SER A 119 8.06 -5.75 -16.28
CA SER A 119 8.31 -7.01 -16.98
C SER A 119 7.05 -7.42 -17.76
N ALA A 120 7.24 -7.73 -19.05
CA ALA A 120 6.17 -8.19 -19.94
C ALA A 120 6.41 -9.62 -20.47
N ASP A 121 7.33 -10.36 -19.87
CA ASP A 121 7.84 -11.66 -20.38
C ASP A 121 8.09 -12.67 -19.26
N ASN A 122 7.25 -12.66 -18.21
CA ASN A 122 7.36 -13.51 -17.05
C ASN A 122 8.73 -13.36 -16.35
N LEU A 123 9.15 -12.14 -16.10
CA LEU A 123 10.38 -11.74 -15.43
C LEU A 123 11.68 -12.12 -16.16
N LYS A 124 11.66 -12.52 -17.44
CA LYS A 124 12.91 -12.75 -18.20
C LYS A 124 13.70 -11.47 -18.34
N THR A 125 13.00 -10.35 -18.54
CA THR A 125 13.57 -9.01 -18.57
C THR A 125 12.77 -8.04 -17.73
N CYS A 126 13.44 -7.01 -17.20
CA CYS A 126 12.82 -5.91 -16.46
C CYS A 126 13.36 -4.61 -17.02
N ARG A 127 12.51 -3.82 -17.67
CA ARG A 127 12.90 -2.49 -18.14
C ARG A 127 12.49 -1.41 -17.15
N GLN A 128 13.34 -0.44 -16.94
CA GLN A 128 12.98 0.76 -16.19
C GLN A 128 12.00 1.61 -17.01
N ILE A 129 11.00 2.17 -16.33
CA ILE A 129 10.01 3.08 -16.91
C ILE A 129 10.28 4.47 -16.37
N THR A 130 10.29 5.45 -17.26
CA THR A 130 10.30 6.86 -16.89
C THR A 130 8.86 7.38 -16.85
N VAL A 131 8.49 7.99 -15.73
CA VAL A 131 7.17 8.64 -15.59
C VAL A 131 7.14 9.89 -16.46
N LYS A 132 6.01 10.18 -17.07
CA LYS A 132 5.78 11.38 -17.86
C LYS A 132 5.00 12.41 -17.05
N ALA A 133 5.48 13.64 -17.05
CA ALA A 133 4.76 14.79 -16.53
C ALA A 133 3.57 15.16 -17.47
N PRO A 134 2.61 15.98 -17.03
CA PRO A 134 1.45 16.36 -17.83
C PRO A 134 1.78 17.06 -19.16
N ASP A 135 2.94 17.69 -19.26
CA ASP A 135 3.45 18.31 -20.49
C ASP A 135 4.18 17.34 -21.44
N GLY A 136 4.27 16.06 -21.05
CA GLY A 136 4.94 14.99 -21.78
C GLY A 136 6.44 14.86 -21.52
N SER A 137 7.03 15.77 -20.75
CA SER A 137 8.43 15.67 -20.35
C SER A 137 8.68 14.52 -19.38
N ASP A 138 9.94 14.12 -19.25
CA ASP A 138 10.34 13.11 -18.28
C ASP A 138 10.25 13.67 -16.85
N TYR A 139 9.50 12.98 -16.01
CA TYR A 139 9.47 13.29 -14.58
C TYR A 139 10.57 12.51 -13.88
N VAL A 140 11.51 13.23 -13.31
CA VAL A 140 12.59 12.68 -12.49
C VAL A 140 12.28 12.97 -11.02
N PRO A 141 12.03 11.96 -10.19
CA PRO A 141 11.79 12.17 -8.77
C PRO A 141 12.96 12.87 -8.12
N HIS A 142 12.68 13.87 -7.29
CA HIS A 142 13.69 14.54 -6.50
C HIS A 142 14.39 13.55 -5.56
N THR A 143 15.72 13.55 -5.57
CA THR A 143 16.50 12.71 -4.64
C THR A 143 16.68 13.49 -3.34
N PRO A 144 16.27 12.96 -2.17
CA PRO A 144 16.53 13.60 -0.90
C PRO A 144 18.02 13.87 -0.72
N GLN A 145 18.37 14.99 -0.08
CA GLN A 145 19.77 15.36 0.18
C GLN A 145 20.49 14.36 1.09
N ASN A 146 19.72 13.62 1.93
CA ASN A 146 20.26 12.52 2.70
C ASN A 146 20.09 11.19 1.93
N PRO A 147 21.17 10.61 1.39
CA PRO A 147 21.10 9.36 0.63
C PRO A 147 20.76 8.13 1.49
N GLU A 148 20.81 8.24 2.82
CA GLU A 148 20.39 7.17 3.74
C GLU A 148 18.87 7.10 3.88
N LEU A 149 18.16 8.16 3.50
CA LEU A 149 16.70 8.13 3.50
C LEU A 149 16.21 7.43 2.24
N PRO A 150 15.33 6.42 2.38
CA PRO A 150 14.74 5.79 1.21
C PRO A 150 13.96 6.83 0.40
N GLY A 151 14.20 6.90 -0.89
CA GLY A 151 13.36 7.65 -1.81
C GLY A 151 12.00 6.93 -1.92
N TRP A 152 10.96 7.49 -1.33
CA TRP A 152 9.65 6.86 -1.27
C TRP A 152 8.66 7.43 -2.30
N TYR A 153 9.18 7.84 -3.45
CA TYR A 153 8.39 8.52 -4.48
C TYR A 153 7.23 7.69 -5.03
N PHE A 154 7.40 6.38 -5.07
CA PHE A 154 6.38 5.48 -5.60
C PHE A 154 5.73 4.60 -4.54
N HIS A 155 6.13 4.73 -3.28
CA HIS A 155 5.48 4.00 -2.20
C HIS A 155 4.00 4.36 -2.13
N THR A 156 3.15 3.36 -1.92
CA THR A 156 1.71 3.52 -1.75
C THR A 156 1.23 2.70 -0.55
N LEU A 157 0.34 3.26 0.27
CA LEU A 157 -0.13 2.59 1.46
C LEU A 157 -1.03 1.39 1.12
N PRO A 158 -2.08 1.54 0.28
CA PRO A 158 -3.01 0.44 -0.01
C PRO A 158 -2.53 -0.52 -1.10
N GLY A 159 -1.36 -0.29 -1.70
CA GLY A 159 -0.95 -0.94 -2.93
C GLY A 159 -1.48 -0.23 -4.18
N VAL A 160 -1.16 -0.78 -5.35
CA VAL A 160 -1.70 -0.34 -6.64
C VAL A 160 -2.90 -1.21 -6.96
N ILE A 161 -3.97 -0.59 -7.43
CA ILE A 161 -5.18 -1.26 -7.91
C ILE A 161 -5.40 -0.87 -9.35
N SER A 162 -5.98 -1.76 -10.14
CA SER A 162 -6.40 -1.50 -11.52
C SER A 162 -7.86 -1.85 -11.72
N TRP A 163 -8.47 -1.19 -12.69
CA TRP A 163 -9.88 -1.36 -13.04
C TRP A 163 -10.04 -1.56 -14.54
N ASP A 164 -11.00 -2.38 -14.95
CA ASP A 164 -11.43 -2.46 -16.34
C ASP A 164 -12.38 -1.29 -16.62
N ILE A 165 -11.97 -0.39 -17.49
CA ILE A 165 -12.73 0.79 -17.88
C ILE A 165 -12.81 0.81 -19.41
N ASP A 166 -14.01 0.71 -19.94
CA ASP A 166 -14.28 0.69 -21.40
C ASP A 166 -13.43 -0.36 -22.16
N GLY A 167 -13.18 -1.51 -21.51
CA GLY A 167 -12.42 -2.63 -22.09
C GLY A 167 -10.91 -2.50 -22.01
N ALA A 168 -10.39 -1.44 -21.39
CA ALA A 168 -8.98 -1.25 -21.10
C ALA A 168 -8.71 -1.35 -19.59
N GLU A 169 -7.59 -1.96 -19.23
CA GLU A 169 -7.14 -1.94 -17.84
C GLU A 169 -6.46 -0.61 -17.53
N MET A 170 -6.96 0.09 -16.52
CA MET A 170 -6.43 1.36 -16.07
C MET A 170 -5.95 1.25 -14.63
N MET A 171 -4.70 1.62 -14.39
CA MET A 171 -4.13 1.79 -13.05
C MET A 171 -4.17 3.26 -12.65
N VAL A 172 -4.57 3.55 -11.42
CA VAL A 172 -4.45 4.88 -10.81
C VAL A 172 -4.05 4.72 -9.36
N TRP A 173 -2.99 5.40 -8.93
CA TRP A 173 -2.54 5.34 -7.55
C TRP A 173 -1.86 6.64 -7.13
N GLY A 174 -1.83 6.91 -5.83
CA GLY A 174 -1.08 8.04 -5.28
C GLY A 174 0.12 7.59 -4.47
N ASN A 175 1.14 8.43 -4.35
CA ASN A 175 2.25 8.11 -3.50
C ASN A 175 1.98 8.46 -2.03
N TYR A 176 2.39 7.55 -1.16
CA TYR A 176 2.38 7.69 0.28
C TYR A 176 3.81 7.95 0.77
N CYS A 177 4.24 9.19 0.61
CA CYS A 177 5.58 9.59 0.98
C CYS A 177 5.65 9.94 2.47
N ASN A 178 5.74 8.93 3.29
CA ASN A 178 5.90 9.12 4.73
C ASN A 178 7.38 9.14 5.11
N VAL A 179 8.12 10.04 4.52
CA VAL A 179 9.56 10.15 4.75
C VAL A 179 9.81 10.90 6.05
N VAL A 180 10.45 10.21 6.97
CA VAL A 180 11.07 10.88 8.12
C VAL A 180 12.21 11.72 7.58
N GLY A 181 12.04 13.04 7.57
CA GLY A 181 13.10 13.99 7.23
C GLY A 181 13.25 14.38 5.77
N GLY A 182 12.27 14.16 4.91
CA GLY A 182 12.35 14.65 3.54
C GLY A 182 10.99 14.96 2.94
N ALA A 183 10.89 16.00 2.16
CA ALA A 183 9.76 16.27 1.32
C ALA A 183 9.93 15.51 0.01
N THR A 184 8.86 14.83 -0.40
CA THR A 184 8.74 14.27 -1.74
C THR A 184 7.56 14.92 -2.43
N PRO A 185 7.61 15.14 -3.76
CA PRO A 185 6.44 15.56 -4.49
C PRO A 185 5.32 14.55 -4.33
N VAL A 186 4.11 15.02 -4.05
CA VAL A 186 2.92 14.16 -3.94
C VAL A 186 2.17 14.21 -5.25
N ASN A 187 1.97 13.04 -5.84
CA ASN A 187 1.31 12.91 -7.14
C ASN A 187 0.29 11.77 -7.12
N ILE A 188 -0.68 11.86 -8.01
CA ILE A 188 -1.47 10.73 -8.46
C ILE A 188 -0.90 10.32 -9.81
N TYR A 189 -0.59 9.04 -9.97
CA TYR A 189 -0.05 8.44 -11.18
C TYR A 189 -1.11 7.59 -11.87
N TYR A 190 -0.97 7.37 -13.17
CA TYR A 190 -1.84 6.47 -13.94
C TYR A 190 -1.12 5.79 -15.08
N SER A 191 -1.72 4.71 -15.56
CA SER A 191 -1.37 4.02 -16.81
C SER A 191 -2.63 3.42 -17.43
N THR A 192 -2.75 3.52 -18.75
CA THR A 192 -3.87 2.99 -19.55
C THR A 192 -3.43 1.97 -20.59
N ASP A 193 -2.14 1.59 -20.58
CA ASP A 193 -1.51 0.73 -21.58
C ASP A 193 -0.77 -0.46 -20.97
N SER A 194 -1.35 -1.02 -19.90
CA SER A 194 -0.81 -2.16 -19.17
C SER A 194 0.61 -1.89 -18.64
N GLY A 195 0.84 -0.70 -18.10
CA GLY A 195 2.09 -0.32 -17.46
C GLY A 195 3.21 0.05 -18.42
N GLN A 196 2.96 0.10 -19.75
CA GLN A 196 4.00 0.46 -20.73
C GLN A 196 4.48 1.89 -20.55
N THR A 197 3.54 2.80 -20.28
CA THR A 197 3.80 4.18 -19.87
C THR A 197 3.09 4.50 -18.57
N VAL A 198 3.74 5.29 -17.73
CA VAL A 198 3.17 5.83 -16.51
C VAL A 198 3.24 7.34 -16.57
N LYS A 199 2.14 8.00 -16.24
CA LYS A 199 2.00 9.45 -16.31
C LYS A 199 1.51 10.01 -14.98
N ILE A 200 1.70 11.30 -14.78
CA ILE A 200 1.13 12.03 -13.65
C ILE A 200 -0.27 12.49 -14.02
N ALA A 201 -1.27 12.06 -13.24
CA ALA A 201 -2.66 12.49 -13.34
C ALA A 201 -2.91 13.81 -12.60
N TYR A 202 -2.20 14.03 -11.48
CA TYR A 202 -2.36 15.21 -10.63
C TYR A 202 -1.12 15.41 -9.76
N SER A 203 -0.63 16.65 -9.67
CA SER A 203 0.43 17.05 -8.75
C SER A 203 -0.13 17.97 -7.69
N PHE A 204 0.05 17.60 -6.43
CA PHE A 204 -0.37 18.43 -5.29
C PHE A 204 0.58 19.59 -5.07
N GLY A 205 0.06 20.68 -4.48
CA GLY A 205 0.89 21.69 -3.86
C GLY A 205 1.60 21.12 -2.65
N GLN A 206 2.79 21.59 -2.36
CA GLN A 206 3.52 21.13 -1.20
C GLN A 206 3.21 21.96 0.03
N ASN A 207 3.01 21.26 1.15
CA ASN A 207 3.00 21.90 2.45
C ASN A 207 4.42 22.42 2.77
N PRO A 208 4.61 23.74 2.99
CA PRO A 208 5.91 24.32 3.30
C PRO A 208 6.58 23.77 4.57
N PHE A 209 5.80 23.10 5.42
CA PHE A 209 6.30 22.43 6.61
C PHE A 209 7.20 21.22 6.27
N PHE A 210 7.01 20.63 5.10
CA PHE A 210 7.79 19.50 4.59
C PHE A 210 8.63 19.96 3.41
N SER A 211 9.68 20.74 3.68
CA SER A 211 10.63 21.14 2.66
C SER A 211 11.78 20.14 2.50
N ASP A 212 12.55 20.25 1.41
CA ASP A 212 13.62 19.32 1.04
C ASP A 212 14.84 19.31 1.98
N ASN A 213 14.88 20.18 2.99
CA ASN A 213 16.00 20.25 3.92
C ASN A 213 16.04 19.15 4.99
N GLY A 214 15.18 18.13 4.86
CA GLY A 214 15.22 16.93 5.69
C GLY A 214 14.75 17.10 7.13
N SER A 215 14.40 18.30 7.55
CA SER A 215 13.86 18.54 8.86
C SER A 215 12.34 18.33 8.83
N GLY A 216 11.85 17.15 9.08
CA GLY A 216 10.40 16.82 9.19
C GLY A 216 9.63 17.66 10.20
N GLY A 217 10.12 18.84 10.52
CA GLY A 217 9.64 19.76 11.51
C GLY A 217 9.67 21.23 11.10
N GLY A 218 9.43 21.55 9.84
CA GLY A 218 9.27 22.96 9.44
C GLY A 218 10.60 23.71 9.27
N GLY A 219 11.54 23.06 8.61
CA GLY A 219 12.78 23.74 8.23
C GLY A 219 12.48 24.96 7.35
N LYS A 220 12.82 26.12 7.85
CA LYS A 220 12.74 27.35 7.07
C LYS A 220 13.81 27.30 5.98
N GLY A 221 13.40 27.50 4.72
CA GLY A 221 14.33 27.74 3.62
C GLY A 221 14.63 26.56 2.70
N GLY A 222 13.90 25.45 2.79
CA GLY A 222 13.98 24.38 1.77
C GLY A 222 13.16 24.67 0.52
N THR A 223 13.50 24.01 -0.58
CA THR A 223 12.76 24.09 -1.84
C THR A 223 11.42 23.37 -1.75
N LEU A 224 10.35 24.01 -2.18
CA LEU A 224 9.06 23.35 -2.35
C LEU A 224 9.12 22.47 -3.59
N LEU A 225 8.68 21.19 -3.43
CA LEU A 225 8.80 20.17 -4.47
C LEU A 225 7.46 19.85 -5.17
N GLY A 226 6.35 20.34 -4.64
CA GLY A 226 5.03 20.22 -5.24
C GLY A 226 4.78 21.23 -6.35
N ASP A 227 3.61 21.17 -6.97
CA ASP A 227 3.16 22.18 -7.93
C ASP A 227 2.96 23.53 -7.21
N PRO A 228 3.73 24.56 -7.54
CA PRO A 228 3.63 25.88 -6.87
C PRO A 228 2.30 26.59 -7.13
N ASN A 229 1.60 26.21 -8.20
CA ASN A 229 0.31 26.80 -8.57
C ASN A 229 -0.88 26.07 -7.93
N ASN A 230 -0.66 24.90 -7.35
CA ASN A 230 -1.73 24.12 -6.74
C ASN A 230 -1.88 24.48 -5.25
N THR A 231 -3.04 24.97 -4.88
CA THR A 231 -3.35 25.31 -3.49
C THR A 231 -3.78 24.09 -2.66
N VAL A 232 -4.11 22.97 -3.30
CA VAL A 232 -4.46 21.71 -2.63
C VAL A 232 -3.17 21.04 -2.17
N ARG A 233 -2.93 21.10 -0.88
CA ARG A 233 -1.69 20.62 -0.25
C ARG A 233 -1.97 19.37 0.54
N CYS A 234 -1.07 18.42 0.50
CA CYS A 234 -1.14 17.25 1.35
C CYS A 234 0.27 16.68 1.61
N ARG A 235 0.34 15.85 2.64
CA ARG A 235 1.57 15.13 2.97
C ARG A 235 1.72 13.89 2.10
N HIS A 236 0.63 13.19 1.80
CA HIS A 236 0.59 11.97 1.00
C HIS A 236 -0.84 11.62 0.59
N VAL A 237 -0.96 10.72 -0.38
CA VAL A 237 -2.24 10.12 -0.77
C VAL A 237 -2.44 8.82 0.03
N HIS A 238 -3.59 8.69 0.69
CA HIS A 238 -3.94 7.49 1.44
C HIS A 238 -4.46 6.38 0.53
N THR A 239 -5.39 6.72 -0.36
CA THR A 239 -6.06 5.74 -1.22
C THR A 239 -6.62 6.40 -2.46
N VAL A 240 -6.76 5.61 -3.53
CA VAL A 240 -7.52 5.96 -4.73
C VAL A 240 -8.49 4.81 -5.01
N ALA A 241 -9.72 5.14 -5.39
CA ALA A 241 -10.75 4.17 -5.76
C ALA A 241 -11.55 4.66 -6.97
N TYR A 242 -12.08 3.75 -7.77
CA TYR A 242 -12.91 4.04 -8.93
C TYR A 242 -14.38 3.80 -8.62
N ASN A 243 -15.23 4.74 -9.02
CA ASN A 243 -16.69 4.64 -8.96
C ASN A 243 -17.26 4.38 -10.37
N PRO A 244 -17.58 3.13 -10.72
CA PRO A 244 -18.05 2.80 -12.06
C PRO A 244 -19.32 3.57 -12.49
N PRO A 245 -20.37 3.72 -11.65
CA PRO A 245 -21.57 4.48 -12.03
C PRO A 245 -21.32 5.93 -12.44
N GLU A 246 -20.28 6.56 -11.91
CA GLU A 246 -19.95 7.96 -12.22
C GLU A 246 -18.80 8.08 -13.22
N ASN A 247 -18.16 6.97 -13.61
CA ASN A 247 -16.92 6.94 -14.37
C ASN A 247 -15.89 7.94 -13.80
N ALA A 248 -15.66 7.86 -12.49
CA ALA A 248 -14.85 8.81 -11.76
C ALA A 248 -13.98 8.13 -10.70
N PHE A 249 -12.83 8.73 -10.44
CA PHE A 249 -11.91 8.31 -9.40
C PHE A 249 -12.07 9.19 -8.16
N TYR A 250 -11.90 8.59 -7.00
CA TYR A 250 -11.89 9.28 -5.72
C TYR A 250 -10.54 9.05 -5.05
N ALA A 251 -9.92 10.12 -4.58
CA ALA A 251 -8.66 10.05 -3.86
C ALA A 251 -8.84 10.68 -2.48
N CYS A 252 -8.27 10.03 -1.46
CA CYS A 252 -8.19 10.59 -0.11
C CYS A 252 -6.73 10.87 0.24
N THR A 253 -6.49 11.99 0.90
CA THR A 253 -5.17 12.42 1.36
C THR A 253 -5.14 12.61 2.87
N GLY A 254 -3.98 12.76 3.46
CA GLY A 254 -3.72 13.04 4.88
C GLY A 254 -2.27 13.46 5.09
N ASP A 255 -1.78 13.72 6.29
CA ASP A 255 -2.30 13.65 7.69
C ASP A 255 -2.37 15.02 8.38
N GLY A 256 -1.91 16.08 7.71
CA GLY A 256 -1.61 17.34 8.38
C GLY A 256 -2.87 18.15 8.70
N THR A 257 -2.84 18.78 9.85
CA THR A 257 -3.66 19.92 10.22
C THR A 257 -2.77 20.86 10.97
N ARG A 258 -2.12 21.75 10.27
CA ARG A 258 -1.25 22.75 10.92
C ARG A 258 -1.55 24.11 10.32
N ASP A 259 -0.69 25.06 10.54
CA ASP A 259 -0.83 26.47 10.16
C ASP A 259 -1.14 26.72 8.66
N PHE A 260 -1.12 25.68 7.85
CA PHE A 260 -1.37 25.72 6.41
C PHE A 260 -2.76 25.21 6.00
N GLY A 261 -3.65 24.93 6.96
CA GLY A 261 -5.00 24.44 6.72
C GLY A 261 -5.13 22.91 6.75
N HIS A 262 -6.25 22.42 6.27
CA HIS A 262 -6.55 20.99 6.24
C HIS A 262 -5.81 20.30 5.10
N GLU A 263 -5.30 19.10 5.35
CA GLU A 263 -4.63 18.24 4.37
C GLU A 263 -5.36 16.92 4.13
N CYS A 264 -6.43 16.65 4.87
CA CYS A 264 -7.30 15.50 4.62
C CYS A 264 -8.37 15.91 3.62
N HIS A 265 -8.08 15.69 2.34
CA HIS A 265 -8.97 16.01 1.24
C HIS A 265 -9.56 14.73 0.64
N TRP A 266 -10.80 14.82 0.21
CA TRP A 266 -11.33 13.91 -0.79
C TRP A 266 -11.44 14.66 -2.12
N LEU A 267 -10.82 14.11 -3.14
CA LEU A 267 -10.84 14.64 -4.49
C LEU A 267 -11.64 13.69 -5.38
N LYS A 268 -12.33 14.25 -6.36
CA LYS A 268 -12.94 13.52 -7.46
C LYS A 268 -12.22 13.84 -8.75
N GLY A 269 -11.80 12.81 -9.49
CA GLY A 269 -11.09 12.90 -10.75
C GLY A 269 -11.88 12.27 -11.87
N SER A 270 -11.89 12.91 -13.03
CA SER A 270 -12.43 12.38 -14.26
C SER A 270 -11.36 12.36 -15.33
N TYR A 271 -11.30 11.29 -16.11
CA TYR A 271 -10.34 11.10 -17.19
C TYR A 271 -11.01 11.20 -18.54
N ASP A 272 -10.54 12.09 -19.39
CA ASP A 272 -10.91 12.21 -20.79
C ASP A 272 -9.91 11.40 -21.65
N ALA A 273 -10.31 10.21 -22.05
CA ALA A 273 -9.45 9.30 -22.81
C ALA A 273 -9.12 9.83 -24.21
N GLN A 274 -9.98 10.66 -24.83
CA GLN A 274 -9.73 11.22 -26.15
C GLN A 274 -8.65 12.28 -26.13
N LYS A 275 -8.54 13.02 -25.01
CA LYS A 275 -7.55 14.09 -24.83
C LYS A 275 -6.38 13.67 -23.97
N ASP A 276 -6.43 12.47 -23.39
CA ASP A 276 -5.46 12.00 -22.39
C ASP A 276 -5.30 13.02 -21.25
N LYS A 277 -6.42 13.49 -20.69
CA LYS A 277 -6.45 14.57 -19.70
C LYS A 277 -7.27 14.22 -18.49
N TRP A 278 -6.79 14.66 -17.34
CA TRP A 278 -7.47 14.59 -16.07
C TRP A 278 -8.07 15.92 -15.66
N SER A 279 -9.22 15.85 -14.98
CA SER A 279 -9.81 16.96 -14.24
C SER A 279 -10.05 16.52 -12.81
N TRP A 280 -9.43 17.19 -11.86
CA TRP A 280 -9.56 16.89 -10.43
C TRP A 280 -10.14 18.09 -9.68
N HIS A 281 -11.02 17.83 -8.73
CA HIS A 281 -11.54 18.85 -7.83
C HIS A 281 -11.72 18.29 -6.41
N VAL A 282 -11.55 19.15 -5.43
CA VAL A 282 -11.76 18.82 -4.02
C VAL A 282 -13.25 18.79 -3.72
N LEU A 283 -13.74 17.69 -3.16
CA LEU A 283 -15.11 17.55 -2.69
C LEU A 283 -15.26 18.07 -1.27
N VAL A 284 -14.31 17.68 -0.40
CA VAL A 284 -14.33 18.02 1.01
C VAL A 284 -12.92 18.04 1.56
N SER A 285 -12.71 18.89 2.56
CA SER A 285 -11.47 18.98 3.33
C SER A 285 -11.79 18.92 4.82
N GLY A 286 -10.99 18.22 5.58
CA GLY A 286 -11.18 18.07 7.01
C GLY A 286 -9.88 18.01 7.81
N PRO A 287 -9.99 18.10 9.13
CA PRO A 287 -8.85 17.91 10.02
C PRO A 287 -8.39 16.45 10.04
N SER A 288 -7.17 16.22 10.50
CA SER A 288 -6.54 14.88 10.58
C SER A 288 -7.26 13.89 11.51
N ASN A 289 -8.12 14.38 12.39
CA ASN A 289 -8.94 13.55 13.27
C ASN A 289 -10.38 13.39 12.78
N SER A 290 -10.68 13.76 11.53
CA SER A 290 -12.02 13.61 10.95
C SER A 290 -12.21 12.23 10.29
N ARG A 291 -13.48 11.87 10.08
CA ARG A 291 -13.85 10.67 9.31
C ARG A 291 -13.39 10.71 7.86
N PHE A 292 -13.00 11.87 7.35
CA PHE A 292 -12.48 12.06 5.99
C PHE A 292 -11.02 11.69 5.83
N LYS A 293 -10.26 11.59 6.91
CA LYS A 293 -8.97 10.90 6.86
C LYS A 293 -9.25 9.41 6.78
N CYS A 294 -9.07 8.78 5.63
CA CYS A 294 -9.46 7.40 5.45
C CYS A 294 -8.35 6.52 4.86
N GLY A 295 -8.30 5.27 5.31
CA GLY A 295 -7.34 4.27 4.88
C GLY A 295 -7.80 3.37 3.74
N GLY A 296 -9.07 3.37 3.38
CA GLY A 296 -9.60 2.57 2.28
C GLY A 296 -10.98 3.05 1.84
N ILE A 297 -11.13 3.30 0.53
CA ILE A 297 -12.39 3.67 -0.13
C ILE A 297 -12.80 2.50 -1.03
N ASN A 298 -14.06 2.10 -0.97
CA ASN A 298 -14.64 1.10 -1.84
C ASN A 298 -16.00 1.58 -2.37
N PHE A 299 -16.33 1.25 -3.61
CA PHE A 299 -17.63 1.51 -4.20
C PHE A 299 -18.34 0.18 -4.43
N VAL A 300 -19.44 -0.04 -3.74
CA VAL A 300 -20.23 -1.26 -3.82
C VAL A 300 -21.71 -0.92 -3.80
N ASP A 301 -22.48 -1.49 -4.72
CA ASP A 301 -23.94 -1.29 -4.85
C ASP A 301 -24.35 0.20 -4.87
N GLY A 302 -23.58 1.01 -5.60
CA GLY A 302 -23.83 2.44 -5.77
C GLY A 302 -23.54 3.29 -4.52
N LYS A 303 -22.99 2.70 -3.47
CA LYS A 303 -22.60 3.40 -2.24
C LYS A 303 -21.08 3.53 -2.16
N VAL A 304 -20.62 4.58 -1.53
CA VAL A 304 -19.25 4.71 -1.08
C VAL A 304 -19.13 4.17 0.35
N TRP A 305 -18.14 3.32 0.56
CA TRP A 305 -17.77 2.73 1.83
C TRP A 305 -16.34 3.12 2.14
N TRP A 306 -16.08 3.51 3.37
CA TRP A 306 -14.71 3.81 3.79
C TRP A 306 -14.49 3.51 5.26
N ILE A 307 -13.24 3.29 5.64
CA ILE A 307 -12.81 3.26 7.02
C ILE A 307 -12.01 4.51 7.31
N SER A 308 -12.32 5.20 8.40
CA SER A 308 -11.50 6.33 8.83
C SER A 308 -10.16 5.85 9.35
N ASP A 309 -9.08 6.54 8.99
CA ASP A 309 -7.76 6.40 9.61
C ASP A 309 -7.61 7.51 10.66
N SER A 310 -8.42 7.41 11.72
CA SER A 310 -8.59 8.45 12.72
C SER A 310 -8.70 7.89 14.11
N ASN A 311 -8.17 8.62 15.06
CA ASN A 311 -8.36 8.43 16.50
C ASN A 311 -9.24 9.53 17.11
N GLY A 312 -10.01 10.21 16.28
CA GLY A 312 -10.94 11.26 16.67
C GLY A 312 -12.03 10.79 17.63
N PRO A 313 -12.82 11.72 18.18
CA PRO A 313 -13.84 11.40 19.17
C PRO A 313 -14.94 10.50 18.63
N GLN A 314 -15.36 9.55 19.48
CA GLN A 314 -16.47 8.65 19.16
C GLN A 314 -17.82 9.30 19.41
N PRO A 315 -18.85 8.89 18.66
CA PRO A 315 -18.88 7.90 17.55
C PRO A 315 -18.63 8.53 16.18
N TYR A 316 -18.30 9.81 16.11
CA TYR A 316 -18.50 10.61 14.88
C TYR A 316 -17.37 10.52 13.86
N ASP A 317 -16.14 10.32 14.30
CA ASP A 317 -14.97 10.47 13.43
C ASP A 317 -14.11 9.20 13.29
N ARG A 318 -14.51 8.10 13.90
CA ARG A 318 -13.81 6.83 13.83
C ARG A 318 -14.78 5.71 13.49
N GLY A 319 -14.45 4.90 12.49
CA GLY A 319 -15.26 3.74 12.13
C GLY A 319 -15.30 3.41 10.66
N ILE A 320 -16.14 2.45 10.33
CA ILE A 320 -16.51 2.12 8.96
C ILE A 320 -17.82 2.83 8.65
N PHE A 321 -17.79 3.63 7.61
CA PHE A 321 -18.90 4.47 7.18
C PHE A 321 -19.37 4.10 5.79
N ARG A 322 -20.63 4.50 5.50
CA ARG A 322 -21.25 4.35 4.19
C ARG A 322 -22.22 5.49 3.92
N CYS A 323 -22.26 5.97 2.68
CA CYS A 323 -23.31 6.87 2.20
C CYS A 323 -23.49 6.75 0.69
N ASP A 324 -24.43 7.51 0.13
CA ASP A 324 -24.45 7.77 -1.32
C ASP A 324 -23.26 8.68 -1.69
N PRO A 325 -22.60 8.49 -2.84
CA PRO A 325 -21.51 9.38 -3.25
C PRO A 325 -21.91 10.85 -3.32
N ALA A 326 -23.16 11.15 -3.69
CA ALA A 326 -23.69 12.51 -3.72
C ALA A 326 -23.85 13.13 -2.32
N ASP A 327 -23.98 12.31 -1.28
CA ASP A 327 -24.15 12.73 0.11
C ASP A 327 -22.83 12.81 0.90
N LEU A 328 -21.69 12.58 0.24
CA LEU A 328 -20.39 12.51 0.91
C LEU A 328 -20.05 13.75 1.74
N THR A 329 -20.51 14.91 1.33
CA THR A 329 -20.27 16.18 2.05
C THR A 329 -21.28 16.46 3.18
N ASP A 330 -22.35 15.69 3.26
CA ASP A 330 -23.38 15.82 4.30
C ASP A 330 -23.19 14.74 5.38
N LEU A 331 -22.55 15.13 6.48
CA LEU A 331 -22.25 14.23 7.60
C LEU A 331 -23.49 13.57 8.20
N THR A 332 -24.68 14.17 8.05
CA THR A 332 -25.95 13.62 8.60
C THR A 332 -26.46 12.43 7.80
N LYS A 333 -25.96 12.25 6.58
CA LYS A 333 -26.30 11.15 5.69
C LYS A 333 -25.34 9.95 5.82
N HIS A 334 -24.27 10.09 6.58
CA HIS A 334 -23.33 9.01 6.78
C HIS A 334 -23.88 7.99 7.77
N THR A 335 -23.87 6.73 7.37
CA THR A 335 -24.19 5.61 8.26
C THR A 335 -22.91 5.06 8.85
N LEU A 336 -22.76 5.09 10.17
CA LEU A 336 -21.72 4.36 10.88
C LEU A 336 -22.15 2.89 10.97
N LEU A 337 -21.33 1.99 10.41
CA LEU A 337 -21.62 0.56 10.31
C LEU A 337 -20.88 -0.24 11.37
N PHE A 338 -19.66 0.16 11.70
CA PHE A 338 -18.83 -0.48 12.72
C PHE A 338 -17.95 0.58 13.40
N ASN A 339 -17.89 0.49 14.73
CA ASN A 339 -17.06 1.38 15.54
C ASN A 339 -15.95 0.55 16.23
N PRO A 340 -14.71 0.57 15.74
CA PRO A 340 -13.61 -0.11 16.38
C PRO A 340 -13.25 0.56 17.72
N GLU A 341 -12.80 -0.23 18.69
CA GLU A 341 -12.39 0.28 20.00
C GLU A 341 -11.09 1.11 19.95
N VAL A 342 -10.31 0.93 18.89
CA VAL A 342 -9.00 1.55 18.69
C VAL A 342 -8.97 2.36 17.40
N GLU A 343 -7.86 3.06 17.15
CA GLU A 343 -7.62 3.78 15.92
C GLU A 343 -7.91 2.92 14.69
N SER A 344 -8.60 3.47 13.71
CA SER A 344 -9.01 2.80 12.49
C SER A 344 -7.82 2.56 11.56
N GLY A 345 -8.02 1.74 10.55
CA GLY A 345 -6.96 1.32 9.62
C GLY A 345 -7.41 1.32 8.17
N ASN A 346 -7.00 0.30 7.43
CA ASN A 346 -7.30 0.09 6.03
C ASN A 346 -8.43 -0.93 5.84
N MET A 347 -9.04 -0.92 4.65
CA MET A 347 -10.17 -1.78 4.33
C MET A 347 -10.19 -2.15 2.85
N ILE A 348 -10.60 -3.39 2.57
CA ILE A 348 -10.99 -3.86 1.24
C ILE A 348 -12.38 -4.51 1.30
N ILE A 349 -13.15 -4.34 0.25
CA ILE A 349 -14.44 -5.04 0.05
C ILE A 349 -14.36 -5.80 -1.27
N GLN A 350 -14.55 -7.11 -1.21
CA GLN A 350 -14.64 -7.97 -2.39
C GLN A 350 -15.57 -9.17 -2.12
N ASP A 351 -16.49 -9.47 -3.05
CA ASP A 351 -17.40 -10.63 -3.01
C ASP A 351 -18.16 -10.77 -1.69
N ASN A 352 -18.78 -9.70 -1.23
CA ASN A 352 -19.51 -9.60 0.03
C ASN A 352 -18.68 -9.74 1.31
N VAL A 353 -17.36 -9.82 1.18
CA VAL A 353 -16.43 -9.86 2.30
C VAL A 353 -15.84 -8.49 2.52
N ILE A 354 -15.86 -8.02 3.76
CA ILE A 354 -15.16 -6.84 4.21
C ILE A 354 -14.04 -7.29 5.12
N LEU A 355 -12.82 -6.95 4.76
CA LEU A 355 -11.65 -7.08 5.61
C LEU A 355 -11.13 -5.70 5.93
N ALA A 356 -10.98 -5.41 7.20
CA ALA A 356 -10.45 -4.15 7.68
C ALA A 356 -9.53 -4.37 8.88
N SER A 357 -8.72 -3.38 9.19
CA SER A 357 -7.85 -3.40 10.36
C SER A 357 -7.80 -2.05 11.03
N HIS A 358 -7.23 -2.01 12.21
CA HIS A 358 -6.76 -0.78 12.82
C HIS A 358 -5.26 -0.61 12.56
N CYS A 359 -4.76 0.62 12.56
CA CYS A 359 -3.35 0.91 12.28
C CYS A 359 -2.55 1.39 13.50
N ALA A 360 -3.11 1.29 14.69
CA ALA A 360 -2.45 1.78 15.90
C ALA A 360 -1.34 0.81 16.38
N PRO A 361 -0.07 1.10 16.17
CA PRO A 361 1.02 0.26 16.68
C PRO A 361 1.08 0.22 18.22
N ALA A 362 0.47 1.19 18.87
CA ALA A 362 0.35 1.28 20.33
C ALA A 362 -0.90 0.61 20.89
N SER A 363 -1.75 0.01 20.03
CA SER A 363 -2.95 -0.70 20.48
C SER A 363 -2.59 -1.83 21.45
N PRO A 364 -3.39 -2.08 22.49
CA PRO A 364 -3.27 -3.26 23.32
C PRO A 364 -3.56 -4.55 22.53
N LEU A 365 -4.29 -4.47 21.42
CA LEU A 365 -4.48 -5.58 20.50
C LEU A 365 -3.19 -5.88 19.75
N ALA A 366 -2.88 -7.16 19.55
CA ALA A 366 -1.67 -7.57 18.87
C ALA A 366 -1.81 -7.32 17.37
N THR A 367 -2.63 -8.08 16.68
CA THR A 367 -2.88 -7.95 15.25
C THR A 367 -4.38 -7.96 15.04
N GLY A 368 -4.97 -6.77 14.88
CA GLY A 368 -6.42 -6.63 14.84
C GLY A 368 -6.97 -6.69 13.42
N PHE A 369 -7.94 -7.57 13.23
CA PHE A 369 -8.73 -7.69 12.01
C PHE A 369 -10.21 -7.48 12.29
N ILE A 370 -10.84 -6.65 11.48
CA ILE A 370 -12.28 -6.44 11.44
C ILE A 370 -12.79 -7.19 10.22
N VAL A 371 -13.76 -8.08 10.42
CA VAL A 371 -14.26 -8.95 9.36
C VAL A 371 -15.77 -8.91 9.33
N SER A 372 -16.32 -8.81 8.13
CA SER A 372 -17.71 -9.15 7.81
C SER A 372 -17.73 -10.04 6.58
N THR A 373 -18.49 -11.13 6.61
CA THR A 373 -18.66 -12.04 5.48
C THR A 373 -20.07 -11.94 4.85
N ASP A 374 -20.84 -10.93 5.25
CA ASP A 374 -22.23 -10.72 4.84
C ASP A 374 -22.56 -9.26 4.52
N MET A 375 -21.58 -8.53 3.98
CA MET A 375 -21.68 -7.10 3.62
C MET A 375 -22.08 -6.20 4.79
N GLY A 376 -21.43 -6.37 5.92
CA GLY A 376 -21.60 -5.50 7.07
C GLY A 376 -22.89 -5.68 7.86
N LYS A 377 -23.60 -6.79 7.70
CA LYS A 377 -24.75 -7.13 8.54
C LYS A 377 -24.31 -7.63 9.90
N THR A 378 -23.23 -8.43 9.91
CA THR A 378 -22.57 -8.88 11.13
C THR A 378 -21.09 -8.59 11.07
N TRP A 379 -20.48 -8.34 12.22
CA TRP A 379 -19.08 -7.96 12.37
C TRP A 379 -18.42 -8.79 13.44
N ALA A 380 -17.15 -9.12 13.20
CA ALA A 380 -16.28 -9.73 14.18
C ALA A 380 -14.92 -9.02 14.19
N GLN A 381 -14.30 -8.96 15.34
CA GLN A 381 -12.96 -8.44 15.51
C GLN A 381 -12.07 -9.53 16.10
N TYR A 382 -10.91 -9.74 15.50
CA TYR A 382 -9.97 -10.78 15.87
C TYR A 382 -8.59 -10.21 16.15
N ASP A 383 -7.92 -10.85 17.09
CA ASP A 383 -6.52 -10.60 17.43
C ASP A 383 -5.70 -11.85 17.05
N LEU A 384 -4.86 -11.74 16.04
CA LEU A 384 -3.96 -12.82 15.62
C LEU A 384 -2.63 -12.72 16.39
N LYS A 385 -2.64 -13.16 17.65
CA LYS A 385 -1.51 -13.04 18.59
C LYS A 385 -0.22 -13.67 18.08
N GLU A 386 -0.32 -14.70 17.25
CA GLU A 386 0.80 -15.42 16.66
C GLU A 386 1.67 -14.51 15.79
N PHE A 387 1.10 -13.46 15.21
CA PHE A 387 1.81 -12.47 14.42
C PHE A 387 2.33 -11.29 15.24
N GLY A 388 2.12 -11.30 16.56
CA GLY A 388 2.56 -10.25 17.47
C GLY A 388 1.79 -8.94 17.31
N ARG A 389 2.33 -7.85 17.88
CA ARG A 389 1.70 -6.53 17.83
C ARG A 389 1.99 -5.83 16.50
N ARG A 390 1.14 -6.05 15.52
CA ARG A 390 1.24 -5.48 14.18
C ARG A 390 -0.14 -5.07 13.69
N SER A 391 -0.20 -4.16 12.74
CA SER A 391 -1.44 -3.76 12.10
C SER A 391 -1.44 -4.13 10.62
N GLY A 392 -2.60 -4.48 10.11
CA GLY A 392 -2.80 -4.61 8.67
C GLY A 392 -2.75 -3.23 8.04
N THR A 393 -1.93 -3.07 7.01
CA THR A 393 -1.75 -1.76 6.38
C THR A 393 -2.08 -1.77 4.90
N ARG A 394 -1.91 -2.89 4.24
CA ARG A 394 -2.18 -3.03 2.82
C ARG A 394 -2.97 -4.31 2.59
N PHE A 395 -4.11 -4.16 1.95
CA PHE A 395 -4.97 -5.27 1.59
C PHE A 395 -4.92 -5.46 0.08
N HIS A 396 -4.76 -6.71 -0.35
CA HIS A 396 -4.86 -7.09 -1.75
C HIS A 396 -6.06 -7.96 -1.96
N GLU A 397 -6.63 -7.88 -3.16
CA GLU A 397 -7.68 -8.74 -3.63
C GLU A 397 -7.31 -10.23 -3.45
N LYS A 398 -8.32 -11.07 -3.34
CA LYS A 398 -8.12 -12.51 -3.24
C LYS A 398 -7.49 -13.08 -4.52
N ASN A 399 -6.66 -14.10 -4.33
CA ASN A 399 -6.13 -14.90 -5.44
C ASN A 399 -7.15 -15.94 -5.93
N GLY A 400 -6.81 -16.74 -6.93
CA GLY A 400 -7.66 -17.77 -7.52
C GLY A 400 -8.14 -18.85 -6.53
N GLU A 401 -7.46 -19.02 -5.41
CA GLU A 401 -7.87 -19.93 -4.32
C GLU A 401 -8.72 -19.26 -3.25
N GLY A 402 -8.99 -17.96 -3.37
CA GLY A 402 -9.80 -17.19 -2.43
C GLY A 402 -9.04 -16.63 -1.23
N TRP A 403 -7.70 -16.54 -1.27
CA TRP A 403 -6.89 -15.96 -0.22
C TRP A 403 -6.66 -14.47 -0.46
N PHE A 404 -7.15 -13.63 0.44
CA PHE A 404 -6.77 -12.23 0.53
C PHE A 404 -5.37 -12.11 1.14
N ARG A 405 -4.57 -11.19 0.65
CA ARG A 405 -3.25 -10.90 1.19
C ARG A 405 -3.27 -9.61 2.00
N VAL A 406 -2.66 -9.63 3.17
CA VAL A 406 -2.58 -8.47 4.06
C VAL A 406 -1.15 -8.29 4.55
N ASP A 407 -0.59 -7.11 4.35
CA ASP A 407 0.68 -6.71 4.95
C ASP A 407 0.49 -6.38 6.43
N LEU A 408 1.36 -6.95 7.25
CA LEU A 408 1.43 -6.69 8.68
C LEU A 408 2.64 -5.81 8.97
N ARG A 409 2.44 -4.67 9.62
CA ARG A 409 3.52 -3.76 9.98
C ARG A 409 3.61 -3.53 11.47
N SER A 410 4.83 -3.42 11.97
CA SER A 410 5.14 -2.81 13.25
C SER A 410 5.82 -1.46 12.99
N GLY A 411 5.08 -0.37 13.16
CA GLY A 411 5.58 0.96 12.80
C GLY A 411 5.67 1.19 11.28
N TRP A 412 6.63 2.00 10.83
CA TRP A 412 6.74 2.49 9.46
C TRP A 412 7.78 1.73 8.61
N VAL A 413 7.90 0.43 8.81
CA VAL A 413 8.80 -0.40 7.98
C VAL A 413 8.15 -0.77 6.65
N THR A 414 8.94 -0.76 5.59
CA THR A 414 8.47 -1.09 4.23
C THR A 414 8.22 -2.57 4.04
N HIS A 415 9.01 -3.41 4.69
CA HIS A 415 8.91 -4.86 4.60
C HIS A 415 8.39 -5.41 5.91
N ALA A 416 7.25 -6.06 5.85
CA ALA A 416 6.61 -6.65 6.99
C ALA A 416 6.28 -8.11 6.69
N ASP A 417 5.85 -8.85 7.68
CA ASP A 417 5.24 -10.14 7.42
C ASP A 417 3.93 -9.98 6.66
N VAL A 418 3.51 -11.05 6.02
CA VAL A 418 2.26 -11.15 5.28
C VAL A 418 1.42 -12.24 5.90
N VAL A 419 0.15 -11.94 6.10
CA VAL A 419 -0.87 -12.95 6.40
C VAL A 419 -1.81 -13.08 5.21
N PHE A 420 -2.15 -14.31 4.88
CA PHE A 420 -3.20 -14.65 3.93
C PHE A 420 -4.44 -15.04 4.70
N ILE A 421 -5.58 -14.46 4.33
CA ILE A 421 -6.87 -14.68 4.98
C ILE A 421 -7.86 -15.23 3.94
N LYS A 422 -8.46 -16.38 4.22
CA LYS A 422 -9.52 -16.98 3.40
C LYS A 422 -10.82 -17.04 4.19
N PRO A 423 -11.84 -16.24 3.82
CA PRO A 423 -13.13 -16.27 4.50
C PRO A 423 -13.78 -17.65 4.44
N LYS A 424 -14.43 -18.05 5.52
CA LYS A 424 -15.25 -19.24 5.58
C LYS A 424 -16.62 -18.96 4.93
N PRO A 425 -17.23 -19.94 4.25
CA PRO A 425 -18.60 -19.80 3.78
C PRO A 425 -19.53 -19.47 4.95
N VAL A 426 -20.46 -18.56 4.74
CA VAL A 426 -21.53 -18.31 5.72
C VAL A 426 -22.33 -19.59 5.88
N SER A 427 -22.31 -20.20 7.05
CA SER A 427 -23.10 -21.38 7.32
C SER A 427 -24.60 -21.06 7.16
N ALA A 428 -25.30 -21.79 6.30
CA ALA A 428 -26.72 -21.58 6.00
C ALA A 428 -27.64 -21.74 7.25
N GLY A 429 -27.07 -22.00 8.42
CA GLY A 429 -27.77 -22.32 9.66
C GLY A 429 -27.89 -21.22 10.71
N SER A 430 -27.31 -20.03 10.53
CA SER A 430 -27.34 -18.97 11.55
C SER A 430 -28.45 -17.92 11.37
N ARG A 431 -29.52 -18.26 10.65
CA ARG A 431 -30.76 -17.47 10.73
C ARG A 431 -31.53 -17.89 12.01
N LYS A 432 -31.18 -17.29 13.12
CA LYS A 432 -32.04 -17.24 14.30
C LYS A 432 -32.56 -15.81 14.48
#